data_5e7677d86e183477b71344c2b82a5e8e
#
_entry.id   5e7677d86e183477b71344c2b82a5e8e
#
_cell.length_a   1.000
_cell.length_b   1.000
_cell.length_c   1.000
_cell.angle_alpha   90.00
_cell.angle_beta   90.00
_cell.angle_gamma   90.00
#
_symmetry.space_group_name_H-M   'P 1'
#
loop_
_entity.id
_entity.type
_entity.pdbx_description
1 polymer ?
#
loop_
_entity_poly.entity_id
_entity_poly.type
_entity_poly.pdbx_seq_one_letter_code
_entity_poly.pdbx_strand_id
1 'polypeptide(L)'
;FMECLANYQQMVDPTMVWGTIKSNDAVRMDVSFTWKKEEWLIPAVFPIPGGLAVDVARKLPYYHLKNRLTIYEKRKNAGFHSPLERLMLDRYDPFHFHPRGHLLTENDCIDEWRSERFIWNPLRMSPIASKEHYPARRLVEHYGLDLNTGWVIFRLYFKSELLSVHDRELTLMLEAPDEPVPGPILKIEEAGQYIVFQNPITKKAETITVTVLENGVIEHPFKKQGPVKYPANYVILHYRFHPEKKE
;
A
#
# COMPACT_ATOMS: atom_id res chain seq x y z
N PHE A 1 -16.36 21.64 -23.79
CA PHE A 1 -15.40 21.41 -22.68
C PHE A 1 -16.12 21.42 -21.32
N MET A 2 -16.98 22.42 -21.08
CA MET A 2 -17.79 22.51 -19.85
C MET A 2 -18.87 21.43 -19.74
N GLU A 3 -19.55 21.08 -20.85
CA GLU A 3 -20.49 19.96 -20.89
C GLU A 3 -19.83 18.60 -20.64
N CYS A 4 -18.61 18.40 -21.12
CA CYS A 4 -17.85 17.18 -20.86
C CYS A 4 -17.46 17.07 -19.36
N LEU A 5 -17.15 18.19 -18.69
CA LEU A 5 -16.90 18.24 -17.25
C LEU A 5 -18.17 18.01 -16.43
N ALA A 6 -19.31 18.56 -16.86
CA ALA A 6 -20.60 18.35 -16.19
C ALA A 6 -21.04 16.89 -16.29
N ASN A 7 -20.92 16.27 -17.46
CA ASN A 7 -21.21 14.85 -17.65
C ASN A 7 -20.24 13.94 -16.86
N TYR A 8 -18.97 14.34 -16.74
CA TYR A 8 -17.99 13.62 -15.91
C TYR A 8 -18.29 13.80 -14.41
N GLN A 9 -18.83 14.95 -13.99
CA GLN A 9 -19.30 15.19 -12.62
C GLN A 9 -20.49 14.31 -12.25
N GLN A 10 -21.39 14.02 -13.18
CA GLN A 10 -22.50 13.09 -12.96
C GLN A 10 -22.05 11.62 -12.93
N MET A 11 -20.96 11.27 -13.63
CA MET A 11 -20.46 9.88 -13.70
C MET A 11 -19.58 9.45 -12.52
N VAL A 12 -19.07 10.39 -11.72
CA VAL A 12 -18.13 10.08 -10.64
C VAL A 12 -18.56 10.78 -9.37
N ASP A 13 -19.63 10.31 -8.78
CA ASP A 13 -19.84 10.46 -7.34
C ASP A 13 -18.64 9.80 -6.63
N PRO A 14 -17.96 10.48 -5.71
CA PRO A 14 -16.84 9.89 -4.95
C PRO A 14 -17.22 8.59 -4.25
N THR A 15 -18.50 8.43 -3.94
CA THR A 15 -19.07 7.21 -3.39
C THR A 15 -19.31 6.13 -4.44
N MET A 16 -19.44 6.51 -5.73
CA MET A 16 -19.58 5.59 -6.86
C MET A 16 -18.26 5.10 -7.46
N VAL A 17 -17.13 5.68 -7.09
CA VAL A 17 -15.80 5.18 -7.53
C VAL A 17 -15.62 3.69 -7.21
N TRP A 18 -16.43 3.19 -6.29
CA TRP A 18 -16.43 1.80 -5.84
C TRP A 18 -17.72 1.03 -6.14
N GLY A 19 -18.53 1.51 -7.04
CA GLY A 19 -19.60 0.73 -7.71
C GLY A 19 -20.82 0.33 -6.91
N THR A 20 -20.83 0.42 -5.59
CA THR A 20 -21.94 -0.08 -4.76
C THR A 20 -22.30 0.74 -3.52
N ILE A 21 -21.50 1.75 -3.17
CA ILE A 21 -21.72 2.54 -1.96
C ILE A 21 -22.50 3.79 -2.33
N LYS A 22 -23.71 3.95 -1.77
CA LYS A 22 -24.50 5.16 -1.90
C LYS A 22 -24.01 6.21 -0.90
N SER A 23 -23.89 7.47 -1.35
CA SER A 23 -23.42 8.59 -0.51
C SER A 23 -24.25 8.81 0.76
N ASN A 24 -25.53 8.45 0.73
CA ASN A 24 -26.46 8.66 1.84
C ASN A 24 -26.22 7.73 3.03
N ASP A 25 -25.44 6.67 2.85
CA ASP A 25 -25.17 5.67 3.88
C ASP A 25 -23.83 5.91 4.60
N ALA A 26 -23.06 6.92 4.17
CA ALA A 26 -21.78 7.23 4.80
C ALA A 26 -21.98 7.91 6.17
N VAL A 27 -21.32 7.39 7.19
CA VAL A 27 -21.22 8.04 8.50
C VAL A 27 -19.94 8.85 8.55
N ARG A 28 -20.10 10.16 8.65
CA ARG A 28 -18.97 11.08 8.77
C ARG A 28 -18.35 10.98 10.16
N MET A 29 -17.04 10.82 10.25
CA MET A 29 -16.31 10.58 11.48
C MET A 29 -15.43 11.77 11.87
N ASP A 30 -14.68 12.32 10.93
CA ASP A 30 -13.74 13.44 11.08
C ASP A 30 -12.76 13.25 12.28
N VAL A 31 -12.33 12.02 12.54
CA VAL A 31 -11.44 11.68 13.64
C VAL A 31 -9.99 11.82 13.20
N SER A 32 -9.25 12.75 13.81
CA SER A 32 -7.82 12.95 13.55
C SER A 32 -6.96 12.26 14.61
N PHE A 33 -5.85 11.68 14.18
CA PHE A 33 -4.87 11.03 15.06
C PHE A 33 -3.45 11.15 14.50
N THR A 34 -2.46 10.88 15.34
CA THR A 34 -1.07 10.84 14.94
C THR A 34 -0.57 9.39 14.94
N TRP A 35 0.00 8.95 13.83
CA TRP A 35 0.62 7.64 13.72
C TRP A 35 1.94 7.72 12.95
N LYS A 36 2.99 7.10 13.47
CA LYS A 36 4.36 7.19 12.92
C LYS A 36 4.85 8.63 12.68
N LYS A 37 4.50 9.56 13.59
CA LYS A 37 4.81 10.99 13.54
C LYS A 37 4.16 11.73 12.35
N GLU A 38 3.16 11.17 11.74
CA GLU A 38 2.39 11.75 10.64
C GLU A 38 0.94 11.96 11.07
N GLU A 39 0.28 12.93 10.47
CA GLU A 39 -1.12 13.23 10.73
C GLU A 39 -2.02 12.34 9.87
N TRP A 40 -3.01 11.75 10.49
CA TRP A 40 -4.00 10.88 9.88
C TRP A 40 -5.41 11.32 10.25
N LEU A 41 -6.36 10.98 9.40
CA LEU A 41 -7.76 11.28 9.57
C LEU A 41 -8.60 10.07 9.14
N ILE A 42 -9.66 9.78 9.88
CA ILE A 42 -10.75 8.89 9.45
C ILE A 42 -11.92 9.78 9.04
N PRO A 43 -12.10 10.10 7.75
CA PRO A 43 -13.16 11.00 7.32
C PRO A 43 -14.54 10.35 7.38
N ALA A 44 -14.65 9.06 7.04
CA ALA A 44 -15.93 8.39 6.97
C ALA A 44 -15.85 6.87 7.10
N VAL A 45 -16.97 6.29 7.52
CA VAL A 45 -17.24 4.84 7.54
C VAL A 45 -18.48 4.59 6.69
N PHE A 46 -18.47 3.52 5.91
CA PHE A 46 -19.53 3.17 4.99
C PHE A 46 -20.07 1.76 5.26
N PRO A 47 -21.38 1.59 5.46
CA PRO A 47 -21.97 0.26 5.40
C PRO A 47 -21.88 -0.27 3.97
N ILE A 48 -21.48 -1.52 3.83
CA ILE A 48 -21.45 -2.23 2.56
C ILE A 48 -22.19 -3.56 2.70
N PRO A 49 -22.63 -4.19 1.62
CA PRO A 49 -23.24 -5.50 1.69
C PRO A 49 -22.31 -6.51 2.37
N GLY A 50 -22.72 -7.02 3.54
CA GLY A 50 -21.97 -7.99 4.33
C GLY A 50 -20.74 -7.41 5.05
N GLY A 51 -20.73 -6.10 5.42
CA GLY A 51 -19.64 -5.55 6.19
C GLY A 51 -19.56 -4.02 6.23
N LEU A 52 -18.35 -3.51 6.41
CA LEU A 52 -18.03 -2.09 6.47
C LEU A 52 -16.84 -1.75 5.58
N ALA A 53 -16.81 -0.50 5.09
CA ALA A 53 -15.62 0.11 4.55
C ALA A 53 -15.25 1.35 5.38
N VAL A 54 -13.96 1.53 5.65
CA VAL A 54 -13.42 2.66 6.42
C VAL A 54 -12.43 3.42 5.56
N ASP A 55 -12.65 4.72 5.40
CA ASP A 55 -11.67 5.58 4.76
C ASP A 55 -10.67 6.10 5.80
N VAL A 56 -9.39 5.98 5.47
CA VAL A 56 -8.28 6.47 6.30
C VAL A 56 -7.39 7.34 5.42
N ALA A 57 -7.25 8.61 5.77
CA ALA A 57 -6.50 9.58 4.99
C ALA A 57 -5.19 9.95 5.69
N ARG A 58 -4.07 9.75 5.00
CA ARG A 58 -2.75 10.19 5.45
C ARG A 58 -2.43 11.55 4.86
N LYS A 59 -2.07 12.50 5.73
CA LYS A 59 -1.67 13.84 5.34
C LYS A 59 -0.20 13.90 4.97
N LEU A 60 0.09 14.48 3.82
CA LEU A 60 1.43 14.72 3.33
C LEU A 60 1.63 16.23 3.14
N PRO A 61 2.16 16.96 4.15
CA PRO A 61 2.37 18.39 4.06
C PRO A 61 3.20 18.75 2.81
N TYR A 62 2.82 19.80 2.10
CA TYR A 62 3.40 20.21 0.82
C TYR A 62 4.93 20.21 0.81
N TYR A 63 5.54 20.80 1.83
CA TYR A 63 6.99 20.92 1.92
C TYR A 63 7.69 19.55 2.07
N HIS A 64 7.13 18.69 2.91
CA HIS A 64 7.64 17.33 3.10
C HIS A 64 7.46 16.48 1.84
N LEU A 65 6.31 16.60 1.20
CA LEU A 65 6.02 15.91 -0.05
C LEU A 65 6.99 16.32 -1.16
N LYS A 66 7.21 17.64 -1.35
CA LYS A 66 8.16 18.19 -2.35
C LYS A 66 9.56 17.64 -2.13
N ASN A 67 10.08 17.71 -0.91
CA ASN A 67 11.41 17.21 -0.58
C ASN A 67 11.55 15.70 -0.84
N ARG A 68 10.59 14.89 -0.37
CA ARG A 68 10.62 13.44 -0.58
C ARG A 68 10.55 13.07 -2.05
N LEU A 69 9.67 13.70 -2.83
CA LEU A 69 9.60 13.47 -4.28
C LEU A 69 10.87 13.88 -5.01
N THR A 70 11.51 14.99 -4.62
CA THR A 70 12.79 15.40 -5.21
C THR A 70 13.88 14.35 -4.98
N ILE A 71 13.95 13.80 -3.76
CA ILE A 71 14.92 12.73 -3.42
C ILE A 71 14.58 11.46 -4.22
N TYR A 72 13.31 11.07 -4.25
CA TYR A 72 12.84 9.90 -4.97
C TYR A 72 13.17 10.00 -6.47
N GLU A 73 12.83 11.10 -7.12
CA GLU A 73 13.08 11.31 -8.56
C GLU A 73 14.58 11.34 -8.87
N LYS A 74 15.38 12.02 -8.03
CA LYS A 74 16.84 12.03 -8.18
C LYS A 74 17.43 10.62 -8.15
N ARG A 75 17.00 9.79 -7.21
CA ARG A 75 17.46 8.40 -7.08
C ARG A 75 16.95 7.53 -8.23
N LYS A 76 15.69 7.67 -8.60
CA LYS A 76 15.08 6.97 -9.73
C LYS A 76 15.81 7.26 -11.04
N ASN A 77 16.16 8.53 -11.29
CA ASN A 77 16.86 8.96 -12.51
C ASN A 77 18.34 8.57 -12.52
N ALA A 78 18.95 8.33 -11.36
CA ALA A 78 20.32 7.83 -11.28
C ALA A 78 20.45 6.38 -11.76
N GLY A 79 19.33 5.68 -11.95
CA GLY A 79 19.31 4.27 -12.35
C GLY A 79 19.53 3.32 -11.16
N PHE A 80 19.34 2.03 -11.42
CA PHE A 80 19.55 0.98 -10.42
C PHE A 80 20.66 0.06 -10.87
N HIS A 81 21.62 -0.16 -9.99
CA HIS A 81 22.73 -1.08 -10.22
C HIS A 81 22.47 -2.46 -9.60
N SER A 82 21.48 -2.56 -8.68
CA SER A 82 21.16 -3.82 -8.01
C SER A 82 19.66 -3.92 -7.67
N PRO A 83 19.12 -5.17 -7.48
CA PRO A 83 17.77 -5.37 -6.98
C PRO A 83 17.51 -4.71 -5.61
N LEU A 84 18.55 -4.66 -4.77
CA LEU A 84 18.49 -4.02 -3.44
C LEU A 84 18.25 -2.52 -3.55
N GLU A 85 18.93 -1.84 -4.48
CA GLU A 85 18.71 -0.40 -4.70
C GLU A 85 17.29 -0.10 -5.17
N ARG A 86 16.72 -1.00 -5.98
CA ARG A 86 15.33 -0.91 -6.41
C ARG A 86 14.37 -1.03 -5.23
N LEU A 87 14.59 -2.03 -4.37
CA LEU A 87 13.80 -2.21 -3.15
C LEU A 87 13.91 -1.01 -2.22
N MET A 88 15.12 -0.44 -2.10
CA MET A 88 15.35 0.74 -1.29
C MET A 88 14.70 2.00 -1.86
N LEU A 89 14.48 2.07 -3.16
CA LEU A 89 13.82 3.23 -3.79
C LEU A 89 12.38 3.41 -3.27
N ASP A 90 11.65 2.31 -3.11
CA ASP A 90 10.26 2.34 -2.65
C ASP A 90 10.11 3.04 -1.30
N ARG A 91 11.14 2.98 -0.44
CA ARG A 91 11.16 3.71 0.84
C ARG A 91 11.19 5.22 0.70
N TYR A 92 11.69 5.73 -0.42
CA TYR A 92 11.72 7.17 -0.70
C TYR A 92 10.44 7.65 -1.37
N ASP A 93 9.63 6.73 -1.93
CA ASP A 93 8.32 7.09 -2.45
C ASP A 93 7.39 7.51 -1.30
N PRO A 94 6.96 8.78 -1.24
CA PRO A 94 6.08 9.24 -0.18
C PRO A 94 4.71 8.54 -0.19
N PHE A 95 4.37 7.88 -1.29
CA PHE A 95 3.08 7.22 -1.50
C PHE A 95 3.14 5.69 -1.34
N HIS A 96 4.33 5.12 -1.12
CA HIS A 96 4.51 3.65 -1.08
C HIS A 96 3.86 2.99 0.14
N PHE A 97 3.77 3.72 1.26
CA PHE A 97 3.21 3.19 2.50
C PHE A 97 1.75 2.76 2.33
N HIS A 98 1.42 1.54 2.75
CA HIS A 98 0.09 0.95 2.70
C HIS A 98 -0.20 0.25 4.03
N PRO A 99 -1.06 0.80 4.91
CA PRO A 99 -1.39 0.19 6.19
C PRO A 99 -2.25 -1.06 5.97
N ARG A 100 -2.15 -2.01 6.88
CA ARG A 100 -3.16 -3.06 7.07
C ARG A 100 -4.13 -2.61 8.14
N GLY A 101 -5.40 -2.91 7.93
CA GLY A 101 -6.46 -2.60 8.88
C GLY A 101 -7.02 -3.85 9.55
N HIS A 102 -7.27 -3.74 10.85
CA HIS A 102 -8.00 -4.74 11.62
C HIS A 102 -9.13 -4.03 12.36
N LEU A 103 -10.33 -4.56 12.30
CA LEU A 103 -11.48 -4.02 13.00
C LEU A 103 -11.79 -4.90 14.21
N LEU A 104 -11.60 -4.34 15.39
CA LEU A 104 -11.85 -5.02 16.64
C LEU A 104 -13.28 -4.75 17.09
N THR A 105 -14.00 -5.81 17.43
CA THR A 105 -15.28 -5.79 18.12
C THR A 105 -15.07 -6.36 19.53
N GLU A 106 -16.08 -6.39 20.37
CA GLU A 106 -15.97 -6.99 21.71
C GLU A 106 -15.48 -8.45 21.69
N ASN A 107 -15.81 -9.22 20.64
CA ASN A 107 -15.57 -10.65 20.59
C ASN A 107 -14.66 -11.09 19.43
N ASP A 108 -14.43 -10.24 18.44
CA ASP A 108 -13.77 -10.64 17.19
C ASP A 108 -12.75 -9.61 16.71
N CYS A 109 -11.73 -10.10 16.01
CA CYS A 109 -10.81 -9.30 15.22
C CYS A 109 -11.04 -9.64 13.74
N ILE A 110 -11.45 -8.66 12.97
CA ILE A 110 -11.81 -8.81 11.56
C ILE A 110 -10.73 -8.15 10.71
N ASP A 111 -10.03 -8.96 9.92
CA ASP A 111 -9.00 -8.47 9.02
C ASP A 111 -9.59 -7.80 7.79
N GLU A 112 -8.87 -6.82 7.25
CA GLU A 112 -9.23 -6.29 5.95
C GLU A 112 -9.08 -7.39 4.89
N TRP A 113 -10.10 -7.56 4.04
CA TRP A 113 -10.04 -8.50 2.94
C TRP A 113 -9.65 -7.83 1.61
N ARG A 114 -9.78 -6.51 1.54
CA ARG A 114 -9.45 -5.67 0.38
C ARG A 114 -9.15 -4.28 0.83
N SER A 115 -8.25 -3.61 0.11
CA SER A 115 -8.03 -2.18 0.23
C SER A 115 -7.86 -1.52 -1.14
N GLU A 116 -8.19 -0.25 -1.20
CA GLU A 116 -8.00 0.62 -2.36
C GLU A 116 -7.27 1.88 -1.93
N ARG A 117 -6.47 2.44 -2.83
CA ARG A 117 -5.64 3.61 -2.54
C ARG A 117 -5.85 4.70 -3.56
N PHE A 118 -6.06 5.93 -3.07
CA PHE A 118 -6.18 7.14 -3.87
C PHE A 118 -5.12 8.13 -3.46
N ILE A 119 -4.41 8.67 -4.44
CA ILE A 119 -3.28 9.57 -4.22
C ILE A 119 -3.62 10.93 -4.81
N TRP A 120 -3.74 11.95 -3.96
CA TRP A 120 -3.78 13.33 -4.34
C TRP A 120 -2.40 13.96 -4.18
N ASN A 121 -1.83 14.41 -5.30
CA ASN A 121 -0.54 15.08 -5.32
C ASN A 121 -0.68 16.49 -5.91
N PRO A 122 -0.67 17.54 -5.07
CA PRO A 122 -0.83 18.93 -5.54
C PRO A 122 0.33 19.43 -6.42
N LEU A 123 1.49 18.75 -6.40
CA LEU A 123 2.64 19.08 -7.24
C LEU A 123 2.50 18.58 -8.69
N ARG A 124 1.59 17.68 -8.96
CA ARG A 124 1.30 17.14 -10.30
C ARG A 124 0.00 17.68 -10.90
N MET A 125 -0.39 18.88 -10.52
CA MET A 125 -1.53 19.55 -11.12
C MET A 125 -1.23 19.92 -12.59
N SER A 126 -1.35 18.93 -13.47
CA SER A 126 -1.46 19.23 -14.90
C SER A 126 -2.89 19.70 -15.19
N PRO A 127 -3.11 20.73 -16.06
CA PRO A 127 -4.45 21.09 -16.51
C PRO A 127 -5.20 19.95 -17.20
N ILE A 128 -4.47 18.96 -17.70
CA ILE A 128 -5.00 17.69 -18.18
C ILE A 128 -4.81 16.68 -17.04
N ALA A 129 -5.72 16.72 -16.05
CA ALA A 129 -5.75 15.73 -14.98
C ALA A 129 -5.81 14.34 -15.62
N SER A 130 -4.81 13.51 -15.37
CA SER A 130 -4.86 12.11 -15.79
C SER A 130 -6.10 11.47 -15.16
N LYS A 131 -6.73 10.53 -15.85
CA LYS A 131 -7.92 9.81 -15.35
C LYS A 131 -7.71 9.24 -13.93
N GLU A 132 -6.46 9.00 -13.53
CA GLU A 132 -6.06 8.46 -12.21
C GLU A 132 -6.10 9.50 -11.08
N HIS A 133 -5.90 10.80 -11.36
CA HIS A 133 -5.90 11.86 -10.33
C HIS A 133 -7.30 12.39 -10.03
N TYR A 134 -8.22 12.22 -10.93
CA TYR A 134 -9.57 12.76 -10.80
C TYR A 134 -10.34 12.15 -9.61
N PRO A 135 -10.35 10.83 -9.41
CA PRO A 135 -11.02 10.23 -8.26
C PRO A 135 -10.46 10.73 -6.92
N ALA A 136 -9.14 10.81 -6.80
CA ALA A 136 -8.49 11.29 -5.58
C ALA A 136 -8.85 12.75 -5.26
N ARG A 137 -8.88 13.63 -6.28
CA ARG A 137 -9.29 15.02 -6.12
C ARG A 137 -10.71 15.13 -5.60
N ARG A 138 -11.65 14.37 -6.19
CA ARG A 138 -13.06 14.36 -5.78
C ARG A 138 -13.25 13.91 -4.34
N LEU A 139 -12.47 12.95 -3.88
CA LEU A 139 -12.48 12.52 -2.49
C LEU A 139 -11.98 13.62 -1.55
N VAL A 140 -10.86 14.28 -1.91
CA VAL A 140 -10.31 15.38 -1.13
C VAL A 140 -11.32 16.53 -1.02
N GLU A 141 -11.98 16.89 -2.13
CA GLU A 141 -13.06 17.90 -2.16
C GLU A 141 -14.28 17.46 -1.35
N HIS A 142 -14.71 16.20 -1.48
CA HIS A 142 -15.86 15.66 -0.77
C HIS A 142 -15.66 15.67 0.76
N TYR A 143 -14.47 15.34 1.22
CA TYR A 143 -14.14 15.38 2.65
C TYR A 143 -13.77 16.78 3.15
N GLY A 144 -13.76 17.80 2.29
CA GLY A 144 -13.36 19.17 2.64
C GLY A 144 -11.89 19.27 3.05
N LEU A 145 -11.03 18.39 2.53
CA LEU A 145 -9.60 18.39 2.81
C LEU A 145 -8.89 19.47 1.97
N ASP A 146 -7.77 19.97 2.50
CA ASP A 146 -6.98 21.00 1.80
C ASP A 146 -6.34 20.47 0.52
N LEU A 147 -6.71 21.06 -0.61
CA LEU A 147 -6.18 20.72 -1.94
C LEU A 147 -4.70 21.09 -2.14
N ASN A 148 -4.13 21.97 -1.30
CA ASN A 148 -2.70 22.32 -1.36
C ASN A 148 -1.83 21.31 -0.59
N THR A 149 -2.45 20.40 0.12
CA THR A 149 -1.79 19.31 0.85
C THR A 149 -1.88 18.02 0.05
N GLY A 150 -0.82 17.20 0.07
CA GLY A 150 -0.87 15.85 -0.47
C GLY A 150 -1.67 14.93 0.44
N TRP A 151 -2.43 14.01 -0.15
CA TRP A 151 -3.21 13.03 0.58
C TRP A 151 -3.05 11.65 -0.02
N VAL A 152 -2.99 10.65 0.85
CA VAL A 152 -3.16 9.24 0.48
C VAL A 152 -4.37 8.73 1.23
N ILE A 153 -5.43 8.43 0.50
CA ILE A 153 -6.67 7.93 1.08
C ILE A 153 -6.74 6.44 0.82
N PHE A 154 -6.86 5.67 1.88
CA PHE A 154 -7.03 4.23 1.85
C PHE A 154 -8.48 3.92 2.21
N ARG A 155 -9.15 3.13 1.40
CA ARG A 155 -10.41 2.52 1.74
C ARG A 155 -10.17 1.07 2.10
N LEU A 156 -10.40 0.75 3.36
CA LEU A 156 -10.21 -0.56 3.95
C LEU A 156 -11.58 -1.25 4.03
N TYR A 157 -11.69 -2.45 3.50
CA TYR A 157 -12.94 -3.21 3.45
C TYR A 157 -12.89 -4.36 4.45
N PHE A 158 -13.89 -4.42 5.32
CA PHE A 158 -14.07 -5.45 6.32
C PHE A 158 -15.35 -6.22 6.07
N LYS A 159 -15.26 -7.55 6.03
CA LYS A 159 -16.36 -8.43 5.69
C LYS A 159 -16.84 -9.17 6.95
N SER A 160 -18.03 -8.86 7.42
CA SER A 160 -18.70 -9.56 8.48
C SER A 160 -20.17 -9.18 8.51
N GLU A 161 -21.06 -10.18 8.51
CA GLU A 161 -22.51 -9.97 8.63
C GLU A 161 -22.93 -9.38 9.99
N LEU A 162 -22.03 -9.46 10.98
CA LEU A 162 -22.26 -8.93 12.33
C LEU A 162 -21.90 -7.45 12.48
N LEU A 163 -21.31 -6.83 11.45
CA LEU A 163 -20.90 -5.44 11.51
C LEU A 163 -22.06 -4.51 11.16
N SER A 164 -22.51 -3.74 12.15
CA SER A 164 -23.40 -2.61 11.99
C SER A 164 -22.73 -1.34 12.46
N VAL A 165 -22.83 -0.28 11.66
CA VAL A 165 -22.25 1.04 12.01
C VAL A 165 -22.95 1.65 13.23
N HIS A 166 -24.17 1.23 13.53
CA HIS A 166 -25.02 1.94 14.49
C HIS A 166 -25.05 1.36 15.90
N ASP A 167 -24.60 0.12 16.09
CA ASP A 167 -24.94 -0.60 17.32
C ASP A 167 -23.74 -0.98 18.21
N ARG A 168 -22.48 -0.67 17.83
CA ARG A 168 -21.32 -1.18 18.58
C ARG A 168 -20.15 -0.21 18.58
N GLU A 169 -19.40 -0.26 19.65
CA GLU A 169 -18.09 0.34 19.73
C GLU A 169 -17.12 -0.45 18.85
N LEU A 170 -16.60 0.19 17.78
CA LEU A 170 -15.67 -0.41 16.85
C LEU A 170 -14.30 0.26 17.03
N THR A 171 -13.26 -0.54 17.18
CA THR A 171 -11.88 -0.04 17.24
C THR A 171 -11.16 -0.42 15.95
N LEU A 172 -10.70 0.59 15.20
CA LEU A 172 -9.83 0.38 14.06
C LEU A 172 -8.38 0.32 14.53
N MET A 173 -7.74 -0.82 14.34
CA MET A 173 -6.31 -0.99 14.54
C MET A 173 -5.60 -0.91 13.18
N LEU A 174 -4.59 -0.07 13.06
CA LEU A 174 -3.77 0.06 11.87
C LEU A 174 -2.38 -0.52 12.12
N GLU A 175 -1.98 -1.44 11.27
CA GLU A 175 -0.66 -2.04 11.30
C GLU A 175 0.18 -1.52 10.13
N ALA A 176 1.44 -1.22 10.41
CA ALA A 176 2.38 -0.89 9.36
C ALA A 176 2.81 -2.16 8.62
N PRO A 177 2.92 -2.11 7.28
CA PRO A 177 3.50 -3.23 6.57
C PRO A 177 4.92 -3.50 7.05
N ASP A 178 5.30 -4.75 7.02
CA ASP A 178 6.67 -5.15 7.27
C ASP A 178 7.59 -4.47 6.25
N GLU A 179 8.51 -3.68 6.75
CA GLU A 179 9.51 -3.06 5.90
C GLU A 179 10.67 -4.06 5.68
N PRO A 180 10.96 -4.43 4.42
CA PRO A 180 12.11 -5.28 4.15
C PRO A 180 13.39 -4.57 4.60
N VAL A 181 14.11 -5.17 5.53
CA VAL A 181 15.40 -4.65 5.98
C VAL A 181 16.51 -5.31 5.16
N PRO A 182 17.35 -4.52 4.46
CA PRO A 182 18.46 -5.08 3.72
C PRO A 182 19.36 -5.94 4.62
N GLY A 183 19.49 -7.19 4.25
CA GLY A 183 20.44 -8.11 4.86
C GLY A 183 21.81 -8.08 4.18
N PRO A 184 22.77 -8.87 4.67
CA PRO A 184 24.03 -9.05 3.99
C PRO A 184 23.81 -9.75 2.64
N ILE A 185 24.70 -9.49 1.67
CA ILE A 185 24.73 -10.25 0.42
C ILE A 185 25.37 -11.60 0.73
N LEU A 186 24.59 -12.66 0.54
CA LEU A 186 25.04 -14.02 0.75
C LEU A 186 25.41 -14.66 -0.59
N LYS A 187 26.58 -15.26 -0.68
CA LYS A 187 26.96 -16.05 -1.85
C LYS A 187 26.49 -17.48 -1.65
N ILE A 188 25.61 -17.92 -2.54
CA ILE A 188 25.03 -19.26 -2.51
C ILE A 188 25.53 -20.01 -3.76
N GLU A 189 26.22 -21.11 -3.55
CA GLU A 189 26.88 -21.87 -4.62
C GLU A 189 26.28 -23.26 -4.80
N GLU A 190 25.83 -23.90 -3.71
CA GLU A 190 25.36 -25.28 -3.77
C GLU A 190 24.34 -25.61 -2.67
N ALA A 191 23.57 -26.66 -2.89
CA ALA A 191 22.73 -27.25 -1.88
C ALA A 191 23.61 -27.92 -0.80
N GLY A 192 23.18 -27.86 0.46
CA GLY A 192 23.96 -28.31 1.61
C GLY A 192 24.84 -27.22 2.22
N GLN A 193 25.00 -26.08 1.56
CA GLN A 193 25.81 -24.97 2.09
C GLN A 193 25.24 -24.42 3.38
N TYR A 194 26.15 -24.23 4.36
CA TYR A 194 25.85 -23.68 5.67
C TYR A 194 26.38 -22.25 5.74
N ILE A 195 25.51 -21.27 5.95
CA ILE A 195 25.85 -19.86 5.86
C ILE A 195 25.50 -19.19 7.19
N VAL A 196 26.50 -18.56 7.82
CA VAL A 196 26.33 -17.72 9.01
C VAL A 196 26.29 -16.26 8.58
N PHE A 197 25.28 -15.53 9.05
CA PHE A 197 25.16 -14.09 8.79
C PHE A 197 24.69 -13.33 10.02
N GLN A 198 24.94 -12.04 10.07
CA GLN A 198 24.43 -11.17 11.11
C GLN A 198 23.03 -10.66 10.73
N ASN A 199 22.03 -10.92 11.57
CA ASN A 199 20.70 -10.38 11.37
C ASN A 199 20.76 -8.83 11.42
N PRO A 200 20.27 -8.13 10.40
CA PRO A 200 20.39 -6.67 10.31
C PRO A 200 19.57 -5.93 11.38
N ILE A 201 18.57 -6.57 11.97
CA ILE A 201 17.68 -5.99 13.00
C ILE A 201 18.24 -6.31 14.40
N THR A 202 18.37 -7.59 14.72
CA THR A 202 18.72 -8.06 16.07
C THR A 202 20.22 -7.99 16.36
N LYS A 203 21.04 -7.84 15.31
CA LYS A 203 22.52 -7.88 15.35
C LYS A 203 23.10 -9.21 15.86
N LYS A 204 22.28 -10.24 15.98
CA LYS A 204 22.69 -11.59 16.37
C LYS A 204 23.14 -12.39 15.15
N ALA A 205 24.05 -13.30 15.37
CA ALA A 205 24.41 -14.29 14.35
C ALA A 205 23.22 -15.25 14.14
N GLU A 206 22.83 -15.41 12.92
CA GLU A 206 21.84 -16.39 12.48
C GLU A 206 22.45 -17.28 11.42
N THR A 207 21.86 -18.44 11.22
CA THR A 207 22.38 -19.43 10.29
C THR A 207 21.29 -19.95 9.39
N ILE A 208 21.61 -20.17 8.13
CA ILE A 208 20.75 -20.88 7.18
C ILE A 208 21.51 -22.07 6.60
N THR A 209 20.79 -23.14 6.34
CA THR A 209 21.28 -24.24 5.48
C THR A 209 20.49 -24.22 4.19
N VAL A 210 21.17 -24.16 3.06
CA VAL A 210 20.55 -24.25 1.74
C VAL A 210 20.16 -25.71 1.52
N THR A 211 18.87 -25.98 1.37
CA THR A 211 18.37 -27.36 1.20
C THR A 211 18.18 -27.73 -0.26
N VAL A 212 17.78 -26.74 -1.10
CA VAL A 212 17.63 -26.92 -2.55
C VAL A 212 18.18 -25.69 -3.26
N LEU A 213 18.92 -25.90 -4.32
CA LEU A 213 19.35 -24.87 -5.25
C LEU A 213 19.15 -25.42 -6.68
N GLU A 214 18.16 -24.93 -7.37
CA GLU A 214 17.84 -25.34 -8.72
C GLU A 214 17.83 -24.14 -9.67
N ASN A 215 18.46 -24.33 -10.83
CA ASN A 215 18.45 -23.36 -11.91
C ASN A 215 17.64 -23.91 -13.08
N GLY A 216 16.82 -23.09 -13.68
CA GLY A 216 16.03 -23.52 -14.80
C GLY A 216 15.69 -22.39 -15.77
N VAL A 217 15.15 -22.77 -16.91
CA VAL A 217 14.61 -21.87 -17.93
C VAL A 217 13.11 -22.06 -17.97
N ILE A 218 12.37 -20.99 -17.79
CA ILE A 218 10.90 -21.02 -17.92
C ILE A 218 10.56 -20.84 -19.41
N GLU A 219 9.96 -21.82 -20.02
CA GLU A 219 9.24 -21.66 -21.26
C GLU A 219 7.87 -21.04 -20.99
N HIS A 220 7.77 -19.71 -21.07
CA HIS A 220 6.50 -19.03 -20.88
C HIS A 220 5.53 -19.35 -22.03
N PRO A 221 4.34 -19.91 -21.74
CA PRO A 221 3.32 -20.18 -22.75
C PRO A 221 2.80 -18.89 -23.43
N PHE A 222 3.07 -17.72 -22.85
CA PHE A 222 2.62 -16.41 -23.32
C PHE A 222 3.67 -15.62 -24.11
N LYS A 223 4.69 -16.24 -24.66
CA LYS A 223 5.78 -15.60 -25.46
C LYS A 223 5.31 -14.67 -26.59
N LYS A 224 4.02 -14.65 -26.92
CA LYS A 224 3.48 -13.91 -28.07
C LYS A 224 2.57 -12.71 -27.74
N GLN A 225 2.30 -12.41 -26.48
CA GLN A 225 1.32 -11.35 -26.16
C GLN A 225 1.85 -10.39 -25.07
N GLY A 226 2.47 -9.29 -25.51
CA GLY A 226 2.70 -8.13 -24.68
C GLY A 226 4.14 -7.61 -24.60
N PRO A 227 4.33 -6.34 -24.21
CA PRO A 227 5.64 -5.70 -24.10
C PRO A 227 6.44 -6.11 -22.85
N VAL A 228 5.90 -6.98 -22.00
CA VAL A 228 6.55 -7.41 -20.77
C VAL A 228 7.51 -8.55 -21.04
N LYS A 229 8.81 -8.29 -20.91
CA LYS A 229 9.84 -9.30 -20.95
C LYS A 229 9.92 -9.98 -19.57
N TYR A 230 9.45 -11.21 -19.48
CA TYR A 230 9.68 -12.04 -18.29
C TYR A 230 11.10 -12.62 -18.32
N PRO A 231 11.79 -12.72 -17.18
CA PRO A 231 13.09 -13.39 -17.14
C PRO A 231 12.93 -14.85 -17.58
N ALA A 232 13.73 -15.26 -18.54
CA ALA A 232 13.71 -16.64 -19.04
C ALA A 232 14.35 -17.64 -18.02
N ASN A 233 15.19 -17.13 -17.14
CA ASN A 233 15.92 -17.94 -16.16
C ASN A 233 15.31 -17.73 -14.77
N TYR A 234 15.22 -18.81 -14.00
CA TYR A 234 14.84 -18.77 -12.60
C TYR A 234 15.83 -19.54 -11.74
N VAL A 235 15.86 -19.17 -10.47
CA VAL A 235 16.56 -19.91 -9.43
C VAL A 235 15.55 -20.23 -8.33
N ILE A 236 15.43 -21.50 -7.98
CA ILE A 236 14.66 -21.93 -6.81
C ILE A 236 15.66 -22.17 -5.68
N LEU A 237 15.43 -21.47 -4.56
CA LEU A 237 16.22 -21.57 -3.37
C LEU A 237 15.31 -21.98 -2.22
N HIS A 238 15.56 -23.15 -1.64
CA HIS A 238 14.97 -23.53 -0.36
C HIS A 238 16.07 -23.47 0.71
N TYR A 239 15.71 -23.02 1.88
CA TYR A 239 16.63 -22.92 3.00
C TYR A 239 15.91 -23.18 4.32
N ARG A 240 16.68 -23.56 5.35
CA ARG A 240 16.22 -23.76 6.71
C ARG A 240 16.99 -22.83 7.64
N PHE A 241 16.27 -22.11 8.49
CA PHE A 241 16.88 -21.32 9.57
C PHE A 241 17.28 -22.19 10.76
N HIS A 242 18.36 -21.81 11.45
CA HIS A 242 18.78 -22.39 12.71
C HIS A 242 19.02 -21.27 13.73
N PRO A 243 18.44 -21.32 14.94
CA PRO A 243 17.37 -22.27 15.34
C PRO A 243 16.08 -22.02 14.54
N GLU A 244 15.27 -23.07 14.40
CA GLU A 244 13.96 -22.94 13.75
C GLU A 244 13.17 -21.84 14.46
N LYS A 245 12.73 -20.84 13.68
CA LYS A 245 11.84 -19.82 14.22
C LYS A 245 10.49 -20.50 14.45
N LYS A 246 10.01 -20.50 15.70
CA LYS A 246 8.63 -20.86 16.00
C LYS A 246 7.76 -19.75 15.40
N GLU A 247 6.82 -20.15 14.54
CA GLU A 247 5.76 -19.29 14.05
C GLU A 247 4.87 -18.81 15.20
#